data_611aa0f833292e76664b0255fbd8e095
#
_entry.id   611aa0f833292e76664b0255fbd8e095
#
_cell.length_a   1.000
_cell.length_b   1.000
_cell.length_c   1.000
_cell.angle_alpha   90.00
_cell.angle_beta   90.00
_cell.angle_gamma   90.00
#
_symmetry.space_group_name_H-M   'P 1'
#
loop_
_entity.id
_entity.type
_entity.pdbx_description
1 polymer ?
#
loop_
_entity_poly.entity_id
_entity_poly.type
_entity_poly.pdbx_seq_one_letter_code
_entity_poly.pdbx_strand_id
1 'polypeptide(L)'
;MGRFHDRLRAAWDLSGSQLCVGLDPDPARLPSPLDGASDGIERFCIEIIDATADLVCAFKPQIAYFAAQGAEDQLERICDHIRNRHPDVVLILDAKRGDIGSTAEQYAREAFGRYGADAVTVNPYLGTDSVEPFLAAGGGVIGLCRTSNPGGDELQMLDADGDPLYVHVARMIAQRWAPLGDCGLVVGATYPSELARVRVEVGDLPILVPGVGAQGGSASDVIAVGTDSTGAGLVINSSRAVLYASQGRDFADAARVVAKATRDQCLAG
;
A
#
# COMPACT_ATOMS: atom_id res chain seq x y z
N MET A 1 20.48 5.07 4.97
CA MET A 1 19.03 4.87 5.04
C MET A 1 18.44 5.24 3.69
N GLY A 2 17.57 4.44 3.12
CA GLY A 2 16.99 4.69 1.79
C GLY A 2 15.89 5.74 1.84
N ARG A 3 15.55 6.28 0.66
CA ARG A 3 14.59 7.39 0.53
C ARG A 3 13.16 7.02 0.96
N PHE A 4 12.72 5.76 0.73
CA PHE A 4 11.35 5.33 1.06
C PHE A 4 11.11 5.27 2.57
N HIS A 5 12.00 4.65 3.34
CA HIS A 5 11.87 4.56 4.79
C HIS A 5 11.90 5.94 5.46
N ASP A 6 12.80 6.83 5.02
CA ASP A 6 12.89 8.18 5.56
C ASP A 6 11.61 8.99 5.28
N ARG A 7 11.08 8.89 4.04
CA ARG A 7 9.84 9.54 3.66
C ARG A 7 8.64 9.00 4.46
N LEU A 8 8.55 7.69 4.62
CA LEU A 8 7.46 7.06 5.35
C LEU A 8 7.49 7.45 6.83
N ARG A 9 8.67 7.49 7.44
CA ARG A 9 8.84 7.95 8.83
C ARG A 9 8.41 9.41 8.97
N ALA A 10 8.86 10.29 8.09
CA ALA A 10 8.46 11.68 8.08
C ALA A 10 6.94 11.85 7.88
N ALA A 11 6.32 11.02 7.04
CA ALA A 11 4.87 11.05 6.82
C ALA A 11 4.09 10.60 8.06
N TRP A 12 4.54 9.57 8.78
CA TRP A 12 3.94 9.18 10.07
C TRP A 12 4.03 10.30 11.10
N ASP A 13 5.21 10.92 11.25
CA ASP A 13 5.43 12.01 12.21
C ASP A 13 4.57 13.24 11.89
N LEU A 14 4.49 13.61 10.61
CA LEU A 14 3.78 14.81 10.17
C LEU A 14 2.26 14.66 10.24
N SER A 15 1.73 13.52 9.77
CA SER A 15 0.28 13.26 9.77
C SER A 15 -0.24 12.77 11.12
N GLY A 16 0.64 12.27 11.99
CA GLY A 16 0.28 11.54 13.20
C GLY A 16 -0.57 10.31 12.89
N SER A 17 -0.35 9.65 11.74
CA SER A 17 -1.25 8.63 11.21
C SER A 17 -0.50 7.51 10.50
N GLN A 18 -0.97 6.28 10.68
CA GLN A 18 -0.54 5.10 9.91
C GLN A 18 -1.54 4.71 8.82
N LEU A 19 -2.56 5.55 8.60
CA LEU A 19 -3.57 5.32 7.57
C LEU A 19 -3.00 5.54 6.17
N CYS A 20 -3.34 4.63 5.26
CA CYS A 20 -3.15 4.73 3.83
C CYS A 20 -4.51 4.68 3.13
N VAL A 21 -4.79 5.61 2.22
CA VAL A 21 -5.98 5.53 1.38
C VAL A 21 -5.62 4.87 0.06
N GLY A 22 -6.26 3.73 -0.21
CA GLY A 22 -6.14 3.03 -1.49
C GLY A 22 -7.02 3.67 -2.55
N LEU A 23 -6.46 3.89 -3.74
CA LEU A 23 -7.14 4.47 -4.91
C LEU A 23 -7.43 3.35 -5.92
N ASP A 24 -8.59 2.73 -5.75
CA ASP A 24 -9.08 1.60 -6.55
C ASP A 24 -10.39 2.02 -7.26
N PRO A 25 -10.38 2.98 -8.22
CA PRO A 25 -11.57 3.56 -8.81
C PRO A 25 -12.26 2.58 -9.76
N ASP A 26 -13.53 2.25 -9.46
CA ASP A 26 -14.40 1.46 -10.33
C ASP A 26 -15.34 2.42 -11.09
N PRO A 27 -15.26 2.50 -12.42
CA PRO A 27 -16.12 3.40 -13.21
C PRO A 27 -17.61 3.20 -12.96
N ALA A 28 -18.04 1.95 -12.69
CA ALA A 28 -19.44 1.64 -12.41
C ALA A 28 -19.94 2.17 -11.04
N ARG A 29 -19.02 2.68 -10.23
CA ARG A 29 -19.29 3.18 -8.87
C ARG A 29 -18.88 4.64 -8.68
N LEU A 30 -18.58 5.34 -9.75
CA LEU A 30 -18.28 6.77 -9.66
C LEU A 30 -19.52 7.54 -9.17
N PRO A 31 -19.36 8.59 -8.36
CA PRO A 31 -20.47 9.45 -7.95
C PRO A 31 -21.18 10.08 -9.15
N SER A 32 -22.48 10.30 -9.03
CA SER A 32 -23.32 10.81 -10.12
C SER A 32 -22.80 12.06 -10.85
N PRO A 33 -22.08 13.01 -10.22
CA PRO A 33 -21.51 14.16 -10.93
C PRO A 33 -20.36 13.80 -11.89
N LEU A 34 -19.75 12.62 -11.73
CA LEU A 34 -18.59 12.15 -12.50
C LEU A 34 -18.94 10.99 -13.44
N ASP A 35 -20.17 10.48 -13.36
CA ASP A 35 -20.64 9.36 -14.17
C ASP A 35 -20.57 9.72 -15.66
N GLY A 36 -19.93 8.86 -16.47
CA GLY A 36 -19.75 9.05 -17.91
C GLY A 36 -18.75 10.13 -18.32
N ALA A 37 -18.10 10.83 -17.38
CA ALA A 37 -17.08 11.81 -17.71
C ALA A 37 -15.77 11.11 -18.14
N SER A 38 -15.14 11.59 -19.21
CA SER A 38 -13.88 11.03 -19.75
C SER A 38 -12.70 11.15 -18.78
N ASP A 39 -12.73 12.14 -17.89
CA ASP A 39 -11.79 12.41 -16.80
C ASP A 39 -12.33 12.00 -15.42
N GLY A 40 -13.41 11.25 -15.38
CA GLY A 40 -14.15 10.92 -14.16
C GLY A 40 -13.30 10.20 -13.11
N ILE A 41 -12.43 9.26 -13.53
CA ILE A 41 -11.53 8.53 -12.65
C ILE A 41 -10.51 9.48 -12.01
N GLU A 42 -9.89 10.35 -12.81
CA GLU A 42 -8.90 11.32 -12.34
C GLU A 42 -9.51 12.29 -11.33
N ARG A 43 -10.62 12.93 -11.67
CA ARG A 43 -11.32 13.89 -10.80
C ARG A 43 -11.75 13.24 -9.51
N PHE A 44 -12.32 12.05 -9.58
CA PHE A 44 -12.72 11.27 -8.39
C PHE A 44 -11.54 11.05 -7.44
N CYS A 45 -10.42 10.58 -7.97
CA CYS A 45 -9.24 10.35 -7.14
C CYS A 45 -8.65 11.64 -6.59
N ILE A 46 -8.54 12.70 -7.40
CA ILE A 46 -7.97 14.00 -6.98
C ILE A 46 -8.81 14.64 -5.86
N GLU A 47 -10.14 14.67 -5.99
CA GLU A 47 -11.00 15.26 -4.96
C GLU A 47 -10.91 14.48 -3.63
N ILE A 48 -10.78 13.15 -3.66
CA ILE A 48 -10.55 12.34 -2.47
C ILE A 48 -9.16 12.56 -1.87
N ILE A 49 -8.12 12.65 -2.71
CA ILE A 49 -6.76 12.96 -2.28
C ILE A 49 -6.74 14.27 -1.53
N ASP A 50 -7.26 15.35 -2.14
CA ASP A 50 -7.27 16.69 -1.55
C ASP A 50 -8.07 16.73 -0.24
N ALA A 51 -9.15 15.94 -0.13
CA ALA A 51 -9.96 15.86 1.07
C ALA A 51 -9.32 15.06 2.22
N THR A 52 -8.33 14.19 1.93
CA THR A 52 -7.81 13.23 2.94
C THR A 52 -6.30 13.31 3.17
N ALA A 53 -5.56 14.11 2.41
CA ALA A 53 -4.10 14.14 2.44
C ALA A 53 -3.50 14.47 3.82
N ASP A 54 -4.16 15.30 4.61
CA ASP A 54 -3.75 15.66 5.97
C ASP A 54 -4.05 14.58 7.03
N LEU A 55 -4.72 13.50 6.64
CA LEU A 55 -5.13 12.40 7.52
C LEU A 55 -4.32 11.12 7.30
N VAL A 56 -3.47 11.07 6.27
CA VAL A 56 -2.83 9.83 5.81
C VAL A 56 -1.31 9.93 5.77
N CYS A 57 -0.63 8.81 5.96
CA CYS A 57 0.81 8.70 5.68
C CYS A 57 1.09 8.36 4.22
N ALA A 58 0.14 7.73 3.50
CA ALA A 58 0.34 7.29 2.13
C ALA A 58 -0.95 7.29 1.31
N PHE A 59 -0.80 7.43 -0.01
CA PHE A 59 -1.78 7.02 -1.01
C PHE A 59 -1.28 5.80 -1.79
N LYS A 60 -2.19 4.90 -2.14
CA LYS A 60 -1.83 3.64 -2.81
C LYS A 60 -2.75 3.36 -4.00
N PRO A 61 -2.48 3.95 -5.19
CA PRO A 61 -3.19 3.57 -6.40
C PRO A 61 -2.93 2.11 -6.79
N GLN A 62 -4.00 1.41 -7.18
CA GLN A 62 -3.94 0.04 -7.69
C GLN A 62 -3.97 0.08 -9.21
N ILE A 63 -2.83 -0.24 -9.86
CA ILE A 63 -2.64 -0.10 -11.32
C ILE A 63 -3.70 -0.84 -12.14
N ALA A 64 -4.19 -1.98 -11.66
CA ALA A 64 -5.17 -2.79 -12.39
C ALA A 64 -6.49 -2.06 -12.68
N TYR A 65 -6.92 -1.17 -11.77
CA TYR A 65 -8.16 -0.39 -11.96
C TYR A 65 -8.03 0.66 -13.06
N PHE A 66 -6.82 1.15 -13.31
CA PHE A 66 -6.54 2.10 -14.37
C PHE A 66 -6.25 1.40 -15.70
N ALA A 67 -5.37 0.40 -15.69
CA ALA A 67 -5.00 -0.34 -16.90
C ALA A 67 -6.19 -1.05 -17.56
N ALA A 68 -7.12 -1.62 -16.76
CA ALA A 68 -8.33 -2.24 -17.29
C ALA A 68 -9.27 -1.26 -18.02
N GLN A 69 -9.11 0.04 -17.79
CA GLN A 69 -9.92 1.11 -18.40
C GLN A 69 -9.15 1.89 -19.47
N GLY A 70 -7.88 1.56 -19.75
CA GLY A 70 -7.00 2.38 -20.60
C GLY A 70 -6.78 3.79 -20.02
N ALA A 71 -6.76 3.90 -18.68
CA ALA A 71 -6.70 5.16 -17.94
C ALA A 71 -5.33 5.40 -17.29
N GLU A 72 -4.25 4.82 -17.85
CA GLU A 72 -2.89 4.97 -17.34
C GLU A 72 -2.43 6.44 -17.36
N ASP A 73 -2.89 7.22 -18.34
CA ASP A 73 -2.63 8.66 -18.39
C ASP A 73 -3.27 9.41 -17.20
N GLN A 74 -4.47 8.98 -16.77
CA GLN A 74 -5.11 9.54 -15.60
C GLN A 74 -4.36 9.14 -14.33
N LEU A 75 -3.87 7.89 -14.24
CA LEU A 75 -3.03 7.45 -13.14
C LEU A 75 -1.75 8.30 -13.03
N GLU A 76 -1.10 8.59 -14.16
CA GLU A 76 0.10 9.43 -14.19
C GLU A 76 -0.18 10.83 -13.64
N ARG A 77 -1.27 11.48 -14.09
CA ARG A 77 -1.68 12.80 -13.56
C ARG A 77 -2.07 12.79 -12.09
N ILE A 78 -2.69 11.70 -11.61
CA ILE A 78 -2.99 11.51 -10.18
C ILE A 78 -1.70 11.40 -9.37
N CYS A 79 -0.74 10.62 -9.84
CA CYS A 79 0.57 10.49 -9.19
C CYS A 79 1.31 11.84 -9.16
N ASP A 80 1.29 12.58 -10.26
CA ASP A 80 1.86 13.93 -10.34
C ASP A 80 1.16 14.91 -9.38
N HIS A 81 -0.17 14.82 -9.26
CA HIS A 81 -0.93 15.63 -8.31
C HIS A 81 -0.49 15.36 -6.87
N ILE A 82 -0.39 14.10 -6.46
CA ILE A 82 0.09 13.72 -5.11
C ILE A 82 1.48 14.31 -4.88
N ARG A 83 2.40 14.13 -5.80
CA ARG A 83 3.80 14.57 -5.65
C ARG A 83 3.95 16.09 -5.58
N ASN A 84 3.14 16.83 -6.34
CA ASN A 84 3.27 18.27 -6.45
C ASN A 84 2.45 19.02 -5.41
N ARG A 85 1.29 18.48 -4.98
CA ARG A 85 0.37 19.14 -4.06
C ARG A 85 0.48 18.63 -2.63
N HIS A 86 0.88 17.37 -2.46
CA HIS A 86 0.99 16.68 -1.17
C HIS A 86 2.36 15.98 -1.05
N PRO A 87 3.49 16.71 -1.18
CA PRO A 87 4.83 16.13 -1.26
C PRO A 87 5.26 15.36 -0.03
N ASP A 88 4.61 15.58 1.10
CA ASP A 88 4.90 14.91 2.38
C ASP A 88 4.20 13.55 2.51
N VAL A 89 3.23 13.24 1.64
CA VAL A 89 2.54 11.95 1.62
C VAL A 89 3.31 10.96 0.75
N VAL A 90 3.43 9.72 1.23
CA VAL A 90 4.10 8.64 0.49
C VAL A 90 3.20 8.11 -0.63
N LEU A 91 3.76 7.89 -1.80
CA LEU A 91 3.09 7.28 -2.95
C LEU A 91 3.54 5.82 -3.11
N ILE A 92 2.62 4.87 -2.92
CA ILE A 92 2.87 3.43 -3.10
C ILE A 92 2.13 2.95 -4.35
N LEU A 93 2.84 2.46 -5.36
CA LEU A 93 2.20 1.84 -6.52
C LEU A 93 1.86 0.37 -6.20
N ASP A 94 0.57 0.04 -6.11
CA ASP A 94 0.14 -1.34 -5.91
C ASP A 94 0.03 -2.05 -7.27
N ALA A 95 1.11 -2.70 -7.69
CA ALA A 95 1.25 -3.32 -9.00
C ALA A 95 1.54 -4.81 -8.94
N LYS A 96 2.01 -5.31 -7.79
CA LYS A 96 2.37 -6.72 -7.55
C LYS A 96 3.25 -7.30 -8.66
N ARG A 97 4.26 -6.47 -9.08
CA ARG A 97 5.19 -6.85 -10.16
C ARG A 97 6.01 -8.07 -9.77
N GLY A 98 6.42 -8.83 -10.76
CA GLY A 98 7.26 -10.01 -10.59
C GLY A 98 7.76 -10.44 -11.96
N ASP A 99 9.05 -10.18 -12.25
CA ASP A 99 9.74 -10.57 -13.47
C ASP A 99 11.25 -10.51 -13.24
N ILE A 100 12.06 -10.95 -14.20
CA ILE A 100 13.50 -11.07 -14.07
C ILE A 100 14.26 -10.18 -15.06
N GLY A 101 15.52 -9.88 -14.73
CA GLY A 101 16.47 -9.20 -15.61
C GLY A 101 15.94 -7.89 -16.19
N SER A 102 16.09 -7.70 -17.50
CA SER A 102 15.68 -6.48 -18.19
C SER A 102 14.20 -6.17 -18.12
N THR A 103 13.32 -7.18 -17.97
CA THR A 103 11.88 -6.93 -17.79
C THR A 103 11.60 -6.33 -16.39
N ALA A 104 12.26 -6.82 -15.34
CA ALA A 104 12.17 -6.22 -14.01
C ALA A 104 12.68 -4.76 -14.01
N GLU A 105 13.74 -4.44 -14.79
CA GLU A 105 14.21 -3.06 -14.97
C GLU A 105 13.13 -2.17 -15.61
N GLN A 106 12.36 -2.67 -16.60
CA GLN A 106 11.27 -1.89 -17.21
C GLN A 106 10.16 -1.61 -16.18
N TYR A 107 9.79 -2.58 -15.35
CA TYR A 107 8.83 -2.37 -14.27
C TYR A 107 9.33 -1.41 -13.19
N ALA A 108 10.63 -1.43 -12.88
CA ALA A 108 11.23 -0.44 -11.97
C ALA A 108 11.15 0.98 -12.57
N ARG A 109 11.44 1.15 -13.88
CA ARG A 109 11.27 2.42 -14.60
C ARG A 109 9.81 2.88 -14.65
N GLU A 110 8.88 1.96 -14.85
CA GLU A 110 7.45 2.25 -14.80
C GLU A 110 7.08 2.80 -13.42
N ALA A 111 7.40 2.09 -12.33
CA ALA A 111 7.00 2.48 -10.99
C ALA A 111 7.65 3.79 -10.53
N PHE A 112 8.97 3.91 -10.68
CA PHE A 112 9.73 5.03 -10.10
C PHE A 112 10.00 6.17 -11.09
N GLY A 113 10.08 5.86 -12.38
CA GLY A 113 10.30 6.86 -13.43
C GLY A 113 9.01 7.47 -13.95
N ARG A 114 8.06 6.64 -14.40
CA ARG A 114 6.81 7.12 -14.99
C ARG A 114 5.84 7.62 -13.92
N TYR A 115 5.54 6.80 -12.92
CA TYR A 115 4.58 7.16 -11.86
C TYR A 115 5.21 7.88 -10.67
N GLY A 116 6.54 7.91 -10.60
CA GLY A 116 7.27 8.58 -9.52
C GLY A 116 6.94 8.04 -8.13
N ALA A 117 6.57 6.77 -8.01
CA ALA A 117 6.24 6.15 -6.73
C ALA A 117 7.45 6.13 -5.77
N ASP A 118 7.18 6.18 -4.48
CA ASP A 118 8.22 6.00 -3.45
C ASP A 118 8.47 4.50 -3.20
N ALA A 119 7.43 3.66 -3.37
CA ALA A 119 7.53 2.21 -3.25
C ALA A 119 6.57 1.50 -4.22
N VAL A 120 6.87 0.24 -4.52
CA VAL A 120 6.03 -0.63 -5.35
C VAL A 120 5.82 -1.99 -4.67
N THR A 121 4.62 -2.56 -4.81
CA THR A 121 4.36 -3.92 -4.35
C THR A 121 4.88 -4.94 -5.36
N VAL A 122 5.53 -6.02 -4.87
CA VAL A 122 6.11 -7.08 -5.70
C VAL A 122 5.71 -8.47 -5.21
N ASN A 123 5.69 -9.43 -6.13
CA ASN A 123 5.51 -10.83 -5.83
C ASN A 123 6.89 -11.49 -5.57
N PRO A 124 7.14 -12.12 -4.40
CA PRO A 124 8.45 -12.66 -4.05
C PRO A 124 8.77 -14.01 -4.72
N TYR A 125 7.84 -14.61 -5.44
CA TYR A 125 7.96 -15.99 -5.91
C TYR A 125 9.19 -16.24 -6.81
N LEU A 126 9.68 -15.22 -7.52
CA LEU A 126 10.85 -15.32 -8.38
C LEU A 126 12.20 -15.12 -7.66
N GLY A 127 12.19 -14.81 -6.36
CA GLY A 127 13.41 -14.69 -5.56
C GLY A 127 14.08 -13.33 -5.60
N THR A 128 15.30 -13.25 -5.03
CA THR A 128 15.99 -11.98 -4.75
C THR A 128 16.39 -11.24 -6.02
N ASP A 129 16.91 -11.94 -7.04
CA ASP A 129 17.35 -11.33 -8.29
C ASP A 129 16.23 -10.63 -9.08
N SER A 130 14.97 -11.03 -8.84
CA SER A 130 13.80 -10.37 -9.42
C SER A 130 13.48 -9.00 -8.81
N VAL A 131 13.96 -8.71 -7.60
CA VAL A 131 13.72 -7.45 -6.90
C VAL A 131 14.94 -6.50 -6.91
N GLU A 132 16.13 -7.01 -7.16
CA GLU A 132 17.34 -6.20 -7.24
C GLU A 132 17.23 -5.00 -8.19
N PRO A 133 16.60 -5.11 -9.40
CA PRO A 133 16.43 -3.96 -10.28
C PRO A 133 15.60 -2.82 -9.68
N PHE A 134 14.58 -3.14 -8.88
CA PHE A 134 13.76 -2.15 -8.18
C PHE A 134 14.55 -1.44 -7.08
N LEU A 135 15.30 -2.18 -6.28
CA LEU A 135 16.14 -1.63 -5.21
C LEU A 135 17.29 -0.80 -5.78
N ALA A 136 17.93 -1.27 -6.87
CA ALA A 136 18.97 -0.52 -7.58
C ALA A 136 18.46 0.80 -8.19
N ALA A 137 17.18 0.88 -8.55
CA ALA A 137 16.54 2.11 -9.00
C ALA A 137 16.27 3.12 -7.85
N GLY A 138 16.52 2.74 -6.60
CA GLY A 138 16.43 3.61 -5.42
C GLY A 138 15.03 3.78 -4.86
N GLY A 139 14.05 3.00 -5.32
CA GLY A 139 12.69 2.95 -4.76
C GLY A 139 12.53 1.87 -3.70
N GLY A 140 11.46 1.96 -2.90
CA GLY A 140 11.08 0.96 -1.91
C GLY A 140 10.40 -0.26 -2.55
N VAL A 141 10.64 -1.45 -2.00
CA VAL A 141 10.00 -2.70 -2.42
C VAL A 141 9.15 -3.25 -1.28
N ILE A 142 7.86 -3.50 -1.55
CA ILE A 142 6.93 -4.09 -0.59
C ILE A 142 6.54 -5.48 -1.07
N GLY A 143 7.15 -6.52 -0.48
CA GLY A 143 6.96 -7.90 -0.89
C GLY A 143 5.67 -8.51 -0.33
N LEU A 144 4.90 -9.24 -1.17
CA LEU A 144 3.75 -10.02 -0.69
C LEU A 144 4.24 -11.10 0.28
N CYS A 145 3.72 -11.11 1.50
CA CYS A 145 4.11 -12.09 2.51
C CYS A 145 2.91 -12.97 2.92
N ARG A 146 1.95 -12.41 3.65
CA ARG A 146 0.72 -13.11 4.05
C ARG A 146 -0.48 -12.30 3.56
N THR A 147 -1.14 -12.79 2.52
CA THR A 147 -2.22 -12.05 1.85
C THR A 147 -3.59 -12.41 2.45
N SER A 148 -4.56 -11.49 2.37
CA SER A 148 -5.87 -11.61 3.03
C SER A 148 -6.89 -12.49 2.29
N ASN A 149 -6.60 -12.92 1.06
CA ASN A 149 -7.49 -13.76 0.25
C ASN A 149 -7.44 -15.22 0.72
N PRO A 150 -8.57 -15.96 0.68
CA PRO A 150 -8.61 -17.37 1.12
C PRO A 150 -7.62 -18.28 0.38
N GLY A 151 -7.42 -18.08 -0.92
CA GLY A 151 -6.47 -18.87 -1.72
C GLY A 151 -5.00 -18.68 -1.31
N GLY A 152 -4.69 -17.67 -0.48
CA GLY A 152 -3.35 -17.51 0.10
C GLY A 152 -2.91 -18.72 0.92
N ASP A 153 -3.84 -19.43 1.56
CA ASP A 153 -3.54 -20.60 2.38
C ASP A 153 -2.96 -21.77 1.56
N GLU A 154 -3.33 -21.90 0.29
CA GLU A 154 -2.87 -22.98 -0.58
C GLU A 154 -1.35 -23.01 -0.75
N LEU A 155 -0.70 -21.85 -0.68
CA LEU A 155 0.75 -21.72 -0.82
C LEU A 155 1.42 -21.21 0.46
N GLN A 156 0.89 -20.13 1.04
CA GLN A 156 1.56 -19.39 2.10
C GLN A 156 1.60 -20.16 3.43
N MET A 157 0.65 -21.10 3.63
CA MET A 157 0.58 -21.96 4.83
C MET A 157 1.27 -23.32 4.66
N LEU A 158 1.87 -23.60 3.48
CA LEU A 158 2.65 -24.82 3.31
C LEU A 158 3.81 -24.86 4.31
N ASP A 159 3.94 -26.00 4.99
CA ASP A 159 5.07 -26.24 5.88
C ASP A 159 6.37 -26.39 5.08
N ALA A 160 7.36 -25.60 5.44
CA ALA A 160 8.71 -25.67 4.92
C ALA A 160 9.66 -25.68 6.14
N ASP A 161 10.30 -26.80 6.39
CA ASP A 161 11.25 -26.98 7.51
C ASP A 161 10.66 -26.59 8.90
N GLY A 162 9.38 -26.87 9.14
CA GLY A 162 8.69 -26.63 10.40
C GLY A 162 8.10 -25.23 10.59
N ASP A 163 8.19 -24.36 9.56
CA ASP A 163 7.57 -23.06 9.52
C ASP A 163 6.67 -22.89 8.28
N PRO A 164 5.55 -22.16 8.35
CA PRO A 164 4.78 -21.82 7.16
C PRO A 164 5.60 -20.98 6.17
N LEU A 165 5.35 -21.17 4.87
CA LEU A 165 6.11 -20.51 3.80
C LEU A 165 6.13 -18.97 3.93
N TYR A 166 5.05 -18.34 4.41
CA TYR A 166 5.04 -16.88 4.60
C TYR A 166 6.11 -16.40 5.60
N VAL A 167 6.49 -17.22 6.59
CA VAL A 167 7.56 -16.91 7.55
C VAL A 167 8.92 -16.92 6.85
N HIS A 168 9.15 -17.87 5.95
CA HIS A 168 10.37 -17.91 5.13
C HIS A 168 10.44 -16.69 4.18
N VAL A 169 9.31 -16.26 3.63
CA VAL A 169 9.25 -15.02 2.84
C VAL A 169 9.59 -13.80 3.71
N ALA A 170 9.05 -13.70 4.92
CA ALA A 170 9.37 -12.61 5.85
C ALA A 170 10.87 -12.56 6.16
N ARG A 171 11.46 -13.69 6.50
CA ARG A 171 12.92 -13.82 6.75
C ARG A 171 13.75 -13.48 5.51
N MET A 172 13.35 -13.92 4.33
CA MET A 172 14.03 -13.60 3.07
C MET A 172 14.05 -12.09 2.84
N ILE A 173 12.93 -11.40 3.02
CA ILE A 173 12.84 -9.95 2.86
C ILE A 173 13.73 -9.24 3.89
N ALA A 174 13.65 -9.63 5.16
CA ALA A 174 14.44 -8.98 6.22
C ALA A 174 15.94 -9.24 6.11
N GLN A 175 16.35 -10.46 5.72
CA GLN A 175 17.77 -10.88 5.78
C GLN A 175 18.50 -10.73 4.44
N ARG A 176 17.78 -10.79 3.30
CA ARG A 176 18.40 -10.76 1.98
C ARG A 176 18.08 -9.49 1.20
N TRP A 177 16.84 -8.96 1.26
CA TRP A 177 16.44 -7.80 0.49
C TRP A 177 16.74 -6.48 1.22
N ALA A 178 16.42 -6.40 2.52
CA ALA A 178 16.65 -5.18 3.31
C ALA A 178 18.11 -4.71 3.36
N PRO A 179 19.14 -5.59 3.31
CA PRO A 179 20.53 -5.16 3.14
C PRO A 179 20.85 -4.52 1.79
N LEU A 180 20.01 -4.74 0.76
CA LEU A 180 20.19 -4.20 -0.59
C LEU A 180 19.48 -2.86 -0.78
N GLY A 181 18.45 -2.54 0.02
CA GLY A 181 17.69 -1.30 -0.07
C GLY A 181 16.43 -1.32 0.79
N ASP A 182 15.60 -0.28 0.64
CA ASP A 182 14.40 -0.11 1.44
C ASP A 182 13.33 -1.15 1.10
N CYS A 183 12.97 -1.95 2.09
CA CYS A 183 11.97 -3.01 1.95
C CYS A 183 10.84 -2.90 2.98
N GLY A 184 9.68 -3.43 2.62
CA GLY A 184 8.54 -3.67 3.48
C GLY A 184 7.83 -4.94 3.06
N LEU A 185 6.75 -5.27 3.75
CA LEU A 185 5.96 -6.48 3.52
C LEU A 185 4.47 -6.17 3.43
N VAL A 186 3.70 -7.05 2.76
CA VAL A 186 2.23 -7.05 2.81
C VAL A 186 1.78 -8.17 3.74
N VAL A 187 1.01 -7.80 4.79
CA VAL A 187 0.35 -8.76 5.68
C VAL A 187 -1.11 -8.35 5.89
N GLY A 188 -2.04 -9.24 5.58
CA GLY A 188 -3.48 -8.96 5.66
C GLY A 188 -3.97 -8.73 7.09
N ALA A 189 -4.87 -7.76 7.28
CA ALA A 189 -5.46 -7.40 8.57
C ALA A 189 -6.32 -8.51 9.21
N THR A 190 -6.73 -9.52 8.43
CA THR A 190 -7.57 -10.63 8.88
C THR A 190 -6.82 -11.71 9.66
N TYR A 191 -5.51 -11.58 9.78
CA TYR A 191 -4.63 -12.56 10.41
C TYR A 191 -3.71 -11.91 11.47
N PRO A 192 -4.24 -11.46 12.64
CA PRO A 192 -3.43 -10.76 13.65
C PRO A 192 -2.30 -11.63 14.23
N SER A 193 -2.51 -12.94 14.39
CA SER A 193 -1.48 -13.87 14.89
C SER A 193 -0.31 -14.02 13.93
N GLU A 194 -0.60 -14.07 12.63
CA GLU A 194 0.41 -14.12 11.58
C GLU A 194 1.15 -12.77 11.45
N LEU A 195 0.42 -11.65 11.61
CA LEU A 195 1.03 -10.32 11.66
C LEU A 195 2.01 -10.20 12.83
N ALA A 196 1.61 -10.63 14.04
CA ALA A 196 2.49 -10.66 15.22
C ALA A 196 3.75 -11.48 14.96
N ARG A 197 3.59 -12.66 14.34
CA ARG A 197 4.72 -13.52 14.00
C ARG A 197 5.64 -12.87 12.96
N VAL A 198 5.09 -12.26 11.91
CA VAL A 198 5.89 -11.53 10.90
C VAL A 198 6.63 -10.38 11.56
N ARG A 199 6.00 -9.59 12.45
CA ARG A 199 6.65 -8.47 13.14
C ARG A 199 7.89 -8.93 13.92
N VAL A 200 7.84 -10.08 14.60
CA VAL A 200 9.01 -10.65 15.29
C VAL A 200 10.16 -10.97 14.32
N GLU A 201 9.84 -11.51 13.14
CA GLU A 201 10.85 -11.90 12.14
C GLU A 201 11.51 -10.71 11.43
N VAL A 202 10.79 -9.59 11.28
CA VAL A 202 11.23 -8.48 10.42
C VAL A 202 11.66 -7.22 11.20
N GLY A 203 11.53 -7.23 12.53
CA GLY A 203 11.89 -6.07 13.36
C GLY A 203 11.10 -4.82 12.95
N ASP A 204 11.79 -3.74 12.64
CA ASP A 204 11.20 -2.42 12.35
C ASP A 204 10.87 -2.18 10.85
N LEU A 205 10.93 -3.21 10.00
CA LEU A 205 10.54 -3.03 8.60
C LEU A 205 9.05 -2.65 8.49
N PRO A 206 8.68 -1.71 7.60
CA PRO A 206 7.29 -1.30 7.43
C PRO A 206 6.43 -2.44 6.89
N ILE A 207 5.22 -2.56 7.43
CA ILE A 207 4.23 -3.55 7.00
C ILE A 207 3.00 -2.84 6.43
N LEU A 208 2.72 -3.09 5.16
CA LEU A 208 1.47 -2.68 4.50
C LEU A 208 0.37 -3.68 4.87
N VAL A 209 -0.69 -3.18 5.49
CA VAL A 209 -1.77 -4.00 6.03
C VAL A 209 -3.10 -3.69 5.31
N PRO A 210 -3.41 -4.43 4.24
CA PRO A 210 -4.71 -4.31 3.57
C PRO A 210 -5.80 -5.08 4.33
N GLY A 211 -7.08 -4.67 4.12
CA GLY A 211 -8.25 -5.41 4.60
C GLY A 211 -8.88 -4.88 5.89
N VAL A 212 -8.41 -3.76 6.42
CA VAL A 212 -9.07 -3.10 7.56
C VAL A 212 -10.43 -2.53 7.11
N GLY A 213 -11.45 -2.77 7.92
CA GLY A 213 -12.84 -2.37 7.67
C GLY A 213 -13.53 -3.27 6.65
N ALA A 214 -13.36 -3.07 5.37
CA ALA A 214 -14.13 -3.73 4.29
C ALA A 214 -13.98 -5.26 4.22
N GLN A 215 -12.92 -5.84 4.78
CA GLN A 215 -12.67 -7.30 4.84
C GLN A 215 -12.78 -7.86 6.27
N GLY A 216 -13.25 -7.06 7.23
CA GLY A 216 -13.49 -7.49 8.61
C GLY A 216 -12.25 -7.40 9.53
N GLY A 217 -11.12 -6.90 9.05
CA GLY A 217 -9.95 -6.63 9.90
C GLY A 217 -10.20 -5.46 10.85
N SER A 218 -9.81 -5.61 12.13
CA SER A 218 -9.87 -4.56 13.15
C SER A 218 -8.58 -3.74 13.15
N ALA A 219 -8.72 -2.41 13.10
CA ALA A 219 -7.56 -1.51 13.18
C ALA A 219 -6.83 -1.64 14.54
N SER A 220 -7.58 -1.74 15.65
CA SER A 220 -7.02 -1.90 16.99
C SER A 220 -6.23 -3.21 17.13
N ASP A 221 -6.72 -4.33 16.59
CA ASP A 221 -6.02 -5.61 16.66
C ASP A 221 -4.71 -5.56 15.84
N VAL A 222 -4.74 -4.88 14.69
CA VAL A 222 -3.56 -4.69 13.84
C VAL A 222 -2.51 -3.84 14.56
N ILE A 223 -2.91 -2.73 15.18
CA ILE A 223 -2.01 -1.84 15.94
C ILE A 223 -1.39 -2.59 17.13
N ALA A 224 -2.21 -3.31 17.90
CA ALA A 224 -1.76 -3.98 19.12
C ALA A 224 -0.62 -4.99 18.88
N VAL A 225 -0.55 -5.61 17.68
CA VAL A 225 0.43 -6.66 17.38
C VAL A 225 1.41 -6.30 16.28
N GLY A 226 1.12 -5.26 15.50
CA GLY A 226 1.84 -4.97 14.26
C GLY A 226 2.80 -3.77 14.35
N THR A 227 2.70 -2.90 15.36
CA THR A 227 3.60 -1.75 15.51
C THR A 227 5.04 -2.18 15.74
N ASP A 228 5.97 -1.34 15.31
CA ASP A 228 7.41 -1.53 15.51
C ASP A 228 7.86 -1.02 16.91
N SER A 229 9.17 -1.03 17.16
CA SER A 229 9.77 -0.59 18.42
C SER A 229 9.52 0.88 18.75
N THR A 230 9.10 1.70 17.77
CA THR A 230 8.80 3.13 17.94
C THR A 230 7.30 3.43 18.13
N GLY A 231 6.44 2.41 18.02
CA GLY A 231 4.99 2.56 18.03
C GLY A 231 4.38 2.92 16.65
N ALA A 232 5.20 2.89 15.59
CA ALA A 232 4.80 3.09 14.20
C ALA A 232 4.93 1.77 13.39
N GLY A 233 5.47 1.82 12.19
CA GLY A 233 5.84 0.64 11.40
C GLY A 233 4.73 0.02 10.56
N LEU A 234 3.53 0.61 10.53
CA LEU A 234 2.40 0.13 9.75
C LEU A 234 1.97 1.14 8.67
N VAL A 235 1.45 0.59 7.58
CA VAL A 235 0.73 1.32 6.52
C VAL A 235 -0.63 0.65 6.39
N ILE A 236 -1.62 1.13 7.13
CA ILE A 236 -2.95 0.52 7.25
C ILE A 236 -3.81 0.99 6.10
N ASN A 237 -4.08 0.09 5.13
CA ASN A 237 -4.78 0.47 3.91
C ASN A 237 -6.31 0.32 4.03
N SER A 238 -7.01 1.41 3.81
CA SER A 238 -8.47 1.46 3.61
C SER A 238 -8.76 2.02 2.22
N SER A 239 -9.50 1.28 1.38
CA SER A 239 -9.86 1.68 0.01
C SER A 239 -11.36 1.90 -0.12
N ARG A 240 -12.12 0.84 -0.39
CA ARG A 240 -13.55 0.91 -0.74
C ARG A 240 -14.43 1.61 0.29
N ALA A 241 -14.11 1.51 1.58
CA ALA A 241 -14.85 2.18 2.63
C ALA A 241 -14.72 3.72 2.54
N VAL A 242 -13.54 4.20 2.18
CA VAL A 242 -13.26 5.62 1.99
C VAL A 242 -13.80 6.09 0.63
N LEU A 243 -13.41 5.41 -0.46
CA LEU A 243 -13.72 5.83 -1.83
C LEU A 243 -15.22 5.94 -2.09
N TYR A 244 -16.01 5.03 -1.54
CA TYR A 244 -17.43 4.90 -1.84
C TYR A 244 -18.33 5.21 -0.63
N ALA A 245 -17.88 6.13 0.21
CA ALA A 245 -18.63 6.59 1.39
C ALA A 245 -19.93 7.32 1.02
N SER A 246 -19.98 7.98 -0.14
CA SER A 246 -21.18 8.59 -0.74
C SER A 246 -21.16 8.43 -2.26
N GLN A 247 -22.35 8.41 -2.87
CA GLN A 247 -22.57 8.43 -4.32
C GLN A 247 -23.03 9.82 -4.81
N GLY A 248 -23.17 10.78 -3.90
CA GLY A 248 -23.62 12.14 -4.15
C GLY A 248 -22.47 13.11 -4.46
N ARG A 249 -22.81 14.39 -4.51
CA ARG A 249 -21.83 15.49 -4.71
C ARG A 249 -20.90 15.67 -3.52
N ASP A 250 -21.26 15.12 -2.37
CA ASP A 250 -20.53 15.17 -1.11
C ASP A 250 -19.51 14.03 -0.94
N PHE A 251 -19.21 13.29 -2.01
CA PHE A 251 -18.39 12.08 -1.94
C PHE A 251 -17.00 12.31 -1.32
N ALA A 252 -16.37 13.45 -1.60
CA ALA A 252 -15.07 13.79 -1.04
C ALA A 252 -15.15 14.12 0.47
N ASP A 253 -16.18 14.86 0.88
CA ASP A 253 -16.44 15.14 2.30
C ASP A 253 -16.78 13.86 3.07
N ALA A 254 -17.59 12.99 2.49
CA ALA A 254 -17.92 11.69 3.07
C ALA A 254 -16.67 10.79 3.20
N ALA A 255 -15.81 10.78 2.17
CA ALA A 255 -14.52 10.08 2.20
C ALA A 255 -13.64 10.59 3.35
N ARG A 256 -13.56 11.91 3.56
CA ARG A 256 -12.84 12.52 4.67
C ARG A 256 -13.37 12.06 6.03
N VAL A 257 -14.70 12.02 6.21
CA VAL A 257 -15.32 11.56 7.46
C VAL A 257 -14.91 10.12 7.78
N VAL A 258 -14.95 9.22 6.78
CA VAL A 258 -14.57 7.82 6.96
C VAL A 258 -13.06 7.67 7.18
N ALA A 259 -12.23 8.39 6.43
CA ALA A 259 -10.77 8.39 6.61
C ALA A 259 -10.40 8.85 8.03
N LYS A 260 -11.01 9.94 8.51
CA LYS A 260 -10.80 10.45 9.87
C LYS A 260 -11.19 9.42 10.93
N ALA A 261 -12.36 8.80 10.80
CA ALA A 261 -12.80 7.77 11.73
C ALA A 261 -11.86 6.56 11.75
N THR A 262 -11.36 6.13 10.59
CA THR A 262 -10.39 5.02 10.50
C THR A 262 -9.05 5.41 11.13
N ARG A 263 -8.54 6.61 10.86
CA ARG A 263 -7.33 7.13 11.51
C ARG A 263 -7.48 7.14 13.03
N ASP A 264 -8.59 7.69 13.54
CA ASP A 264 -8.83 7.83 14.97
C ASP A 264 -8.92 6.45 15.66
N GLN A 265 -9.43 5.41 14.96
CA GLN A 265 -9.37 4.01 15.43
C GLN A 265 -7.95 3.47 15.51
N CYS A 266 -7.07 3.84 14.56
CA CYS A 266 -5.65 3.46 14.61
C CYS A 266 -4.89 4.14 15.76
N LEU A 267 -5.34 5.29 16.23
CA LEU A 267 -4.72 6.03 17.35
C LEU A 267 -5.21 5.57 18.73
N ALA A 268 -6.36 4.90 18.79
CA ALA A 268 -6.98 4.47 20.06
C ALA A 268 -6.53 3.06 20.50
N GLY A 269 -5.82 2.31 19.69
CA GLY A 269 -5.23 0.99 20.00
C GLY A 269 -3.78 1.12 20.38
#